data_da206b5d22b82311cdccf369a089f026
#
_entry.id   da206b5d22b82311cdccf369a089f026
#
_cell.length_a   1.000
_cell.length_b   1.000
_cell.length_c   1.000
_cell.angle_alpha   90.00
_cell.angle_beta   90.00
_cell.angle_gamma   90.00
#
_symmetry.space_group_name_H-M   'P 1'
#
loop_
_entity.id
_entity.type
_entity.pdbx_description
1 polymer ?
#
loop_
_entity_poly.entity_id
_entity_poly.type
_entity_poly.pdbx_seq_one_letter_code
_entity_poly.pdbx_strand_id
1 'polypeptide(L)'
;MAIFSDFNFYNRCGVIMVEQVNFRTRQYNYNTINSVKSAVNTSYVKNLSVTPTFTASVPITSKAPQVASLKMRTTLDSKEEKNEYTTILSQLDKNGRKIVDNLLKTGVLLNSDSNDHSTVLDNLYKIATEPRAEGLDSKTMLKDTIAAIAYPYIITQQFGDIPPEYQQRVVAANNENKTNLIDIWQGSQDVNVEHSGTCVAASTEFKLAKQLPAEFARFAQELSSPKLSVNKTIGLNNLADETLNAIWLLNAFEIPFETNNFNTAKLNFAPDKNAIFRAKIQTTNKDPYERTPLDVLMQSTFMQIGSQQSYNSLTDKRAGKFNQNDKGLIEFEKTFTESVVFDKNILSVTYQTVDENARLVGYETDLGTMKKHLTTALDEGENVIIGYTQTDNNNIIVNGHEITIVGYKTDDKGKVTFICNDTDDNIPRAIEYSEDYLLPKIHHAALPKHIVEGDLNIVPNWTEGIDMYKQMKGAA
;
A
#
# COMPACT_ATOMS: atom_id res chain seq x y z
N MET A 1 -43.06 -6.55 -8.20
CA MET A 1 -42.67 -5.43 -9.08
C MET A 1 -42.19 -4.27 -8.20
N ALA A 2 -41.26 -4.53 -7.32
CA ALA A 2 -40.66 -3.56 -6.37
C ALA A 2 -39.26 -4.02 -5.89
N ILE A 3 -38.46 -4.62 -6.76
CA ILE A 3 -37.11 -5.15 -6.40
C ILE A 3 -35.99 -4.41 -7.17
N PHE A 4 -36.35 -3.42 -7.99
CA PHE A 4 -35.37 -2.70 -8.83
C PHE A 4 -34.91 -1.35 -8.27
N SER A 5 -35.31 -0.92 -7.08
CA SER A 5 -34.89 0.37 -6.51
C SER A 5 -33.60 0.31 -5.70
N ASP A 6 -33.18 -0.87 -5.20
CA ASP A 6 -32.02 -0.98 -4.32
C ASP A 6 -30.71 -1.26 -5.06
N PHE A 7 -30.80 -1.62 -6.35
CA PHE A 7 -29.63 -1.84 -7.20
C PHE A 7 -28.81 -0.56 -7.48
N ASN A 8 -29.41 0.62 -7.26
CA ASN A 8 -28.76 1.91 -7.52
C ASN A 8 -27.88 2.41 -6.37
N PHE A 9 -27.98 1.84 -5.17
CA PHE A 9 -27.25 2.40 -4.03
C PHE A 9 -25.77 2.01 -4.03
N TYR A 10 -25.43 0.82 -4.54
CA TYR A 10 -24.05 0.33 -4.56
C TYR A 10 -23.26 0.75 -5.81
N ASN A 11 -23.94 1.01 -6.92
CA ASN A 11 -23.33 1.73 -8.03
C ASN A 11 -22.92 3.16 -7.66
N ARG A 12 -23.32 3.66 -6.46
CA ARG A 12 -23.00 5.01 -6.02
C ARG A 12 -21.62 5.16 -5.36
N CYS A 13 -20.99 4.10 -4.86
CA CYS A 13 -19.85 4.29 -3.95
C CYS A 13 -18.50 3.76 -4.39
N GLY A 14 -18.34 3.08 -5.47
CA GLY A 14 -17.00 2.55 -5.75
C GLY A 14 -16.78 1.99 -7.14
N VAL A 15 -17.83 1.46 -7.75
CA VAL A 15 -17.70 0.67 -8.98
C VAL A 15 -17.60 1.53 -10.23
N ILE A 16 -18.18 2.73 -10.22
CA ILE A 16 -18.23 3.60 -11.41
C ILE A 16 -16.92 4.35 -11.64
N MET A 17 -16.06 4.48 -10.63
CA MET A 17 -14.90 5.38 -10.72
C MET A 17 -13.78 4.90 -11.63
N VAL A 18 -13.69 3.63 -11.97
CA VAL A 18 -12.50 3.10 -12.65
C VAL A 18 -12.70 2.90 -14.16
N GLU A 19 -13.90 2.59 -14.63
CA GLU A 19 -14.10 2.24 -16.05
C GLU A 19 -14.09 3.41 -17.04
N GLN A 20 -14.54 4.58 -16.67
CA GLN A 20 -14.64 5.70 -17.63
C GLN A 20 -13.40 6.61 -17.68
N VAL A 21 -12.53 6.54 -16.70
CA VAL A 21 -11.47 7.52 -16.52
C VAL A 21 -10.23 7.26 -17.35
N ASN A 22 -9.98 6.02 -17.74
CA ASN A 22 -8.67 5.66 -18.31
C ASN A 22 -8.51 5.91 -19.81
N PHE A 23 -9.54 6.32 -20.57
CA PHE A 23 -9.45 6.29 -22.03
C PHE A 23 -9.52 7.64 -22.75
N ARG A 24 -9.85 8.76 -22.14
CA ARG A 24 -10.07 10.02 -22.88
C ARG A 24 -9.25 11.24 -22.49
N THR A 25 -8.50 11.27 -21.44
CA THR A 25 -7.85 12.51 -20.96
C THR A 25 -6.35 12.58 -21.13
N ARG A 26 -5.71 11.59 -21.74
CA ARG A 26 -4.25 11.59 -21.95
C ARG A 26 -3.79 12.18 -23.29
N GLN A 27 -4.47 13.20 -23.80
CA GLN A 27 -3.85 14.15 -24.71
C GLN A 27 -3.38 15.40 -23.95
N TYR A 28 -2.66 15.23 -22.87
CA TYR A 28 -1.84 16.30 -22.36
C TYR A 28 -0.48 16.23 -23.03
N ASN A 29 -0.27 17.21 -23.89
CA ASN A 29 0.96 17.65 -24.54
C ASN A 29 2.25 16.98 -24.00
N TYR A 30 2.56 15.84 -24.54
CA TYR A 30 3.86 15.16 -24.42
C TYR A 30 5.02 16.08 -24.81
N ASN A 31 4.78 17.12 -25.61
CA ASN A 31 5.77 18.10 -26.01
C ASN A 31 6.21 19.04 -24.88
N THR A 32 5.41 19.21 -23.84
CA THR A 32 5.78 20.08 -22.71
C THR A 32 6.61 19.31 -21.68
N ILE A 33 6.37 18.01 -21.53
CA ILE A 33 7.13 17.16 -20.61
C ILE A 33 8.51 16.85 -21.18
N ASN A 34 8.63 16.61 -22.48
CA ASN A 34 9.92 16.43 -23.13
C ASN A 34 10.79 17.71 -23.14
N SER A 35 10.20 18.89 -23.14
CA SER A 35 10.95 20.13 -22.99
C SER A 35 11.46 20.35 -21.55
N VAL A 36 10.78 19.80 -20.55
CA VAL A 36 11.24 19.81 -19.16
C VAL A 36 12.31 18.72 -18.92
N LYS A 37 12.18 17.55 -19.56
CA LYS A 37 13.24 16.50 -19.49
C LYS A 37 14.56 16.96 -20.14
N SER A 38 14.52 17.81 -21.15
CA SER A 38 15.73 18.35 -21.78
C SER A 38 16.36 19.54 -21.02
N ALA A 39 15.64 20.14 -20.07
CA ALA A 39 16.11 21.24 -19.24
C ALA A 39 16.57 20.81 -17.83
N VAL A 40 16.34 19.57 -17.44
CA VAL A 40 16.95 19.01 -16.22
C VAL A 40 18.39 18.64 -16.56
N ASN A 41 19.23 19.60 -16.35
CA ASN A 41 20.67 19.53 -16.56
C ASN A 41 21.23 18.28 -15.88
N THR A 42 21.98 17.46 -16.61
CA THR A 42 22.78 16.32 -16.16
C THR A 42 23.73 16.63 -14.99
N SER A 43 23.82 17.86 -14.53
CA SER A 43 24.53 18.26 -13.32
C SER A 43 23.81 17.89 -12.01
N TYR A 44 22.49 17.63 -12.03
CA TYR A 44 21.75 17.21 -10.83
C TYR A 44 21.94 15.72 -10.49
N VAL A 45 22.21 14.91 -11.50
CA VAL A 45 22.43 13.45 -11.31
C VAL A 45 23.79 13.14 -10.66
N LYS A 46 24.75 14.03 -10.73
CA LYS A 46 26.07 13.84 -10.09
C LYS A 46 26.10 14.14 -8.60
N ASN A 47 25.09 14.78 -8.03
CA ASN A 47 25.03 15.17 -6.61
C ASN A 47 23.97 14.39 -5.82
N LEU A 48 23.29 13.42 -6.42
CA LEU A 48 22.51 12.43 -5.69
C LEU A 48 23.40 11.29 -5.16
N SER A 49 24.54 11.63 -4.54
CA SER A 49 24.85 10.97 -3.29
C SER A 49 23.78 11.46 -2.32
N VAL A 50 22.57 10.92 -2.41
CA VAL A 50 21.57 11.07 -1.38
C VAL A 50 22.13 10.34 -0.17
N THR A 51 22.99 11.03 0.53
CA THR A 51 23.06 10.85 1.96
C THR A 51 21.66 11.29 2.39
N PRO A 52 20.80 10.41 2.96
CA PRO A 52 19.65 10.87 3.70
C PRO A 52 20.24 11.80 4.75
N THR A 53 20.30 13.09 4.49
CA THR A 53 20.43 14.06 5.55
C THR A 53 19.08 13.90 6.24
N PHE A 54 19.10 13.11 7.33
CA PHE A 54 18.11 13.25 8.37
C PHE A 54 18.20 14.71 8.79
N THR A 55 17.52 15.58 8.06
CA THR A 55 17.15 16.87 8.57
C THR A 55 16.36 16.55 9.79
N ALA A 56 16.94 16.96 10.90
CA ALA A 56 16.38 16.84 12.22
C ALA A 56 14.86 16.95 12.13
N SER A 57 14.20 15.97 12.75
CA SER A 57 12.78 16.02 13.07
C SER A 57 12.28 17.44 13.07
N VAL A 58 11.48 17.80 12.04
CA VAL A 58 10.64 18.99 12.17
C VAL A 58 9.92 18.79 13.50
N PRO A 59 9.99 19.72 14.44
CA PRO A 59 9.32 19.54 15.71
C PRO A 59 7.83 19.42 15.39
N ILE A 60 7.32 18.19 15.43
CA ILE A 60 5.91 17.93 15.41
C ILE A 60 5.44 18.36 16.79
N THR A 61 4.92 19.59 16.88
CA THR A 61 4.22 20.04 18.07
C THR A 61 2.80 19.47 18.07
N SER A 62 2.69 18.15 17.94
CA SER A 62 1.52 17.44 18.42
C SER A 62 1.79 17.13 19.89
N LYS A 63 0.87 17.47 20.79
CA LYS A 63 0.79 16.82 22.09
C LYS A 63 0.31 15.38 21.80
N ALA A 64 1.24 14.54 21.34
CA ALA A 64 0.99 13.11 21.36
C ALA A 64 0.63 12.75 22.82
N PRO A 65 -0.47 11.98 23.05
CA PRO A 65 -0.64 11.38 24.34
C PRO A 65 0.67 10.69 24.66
N GLN A 66 1.19 10.87 25.86
CA GLN A 66 2.36 10.17 26.35
C GLN A 66 1.97 8.69 26.45
N VAL A 67 1.98 7.99 25.32
CA VAL A 67 2.26 6.56 25.33
C VAL A 67 3.61 6.47 26.00
N ALA A 68 3.65 5.83 27.16
CA ALA A 68 4.88 5.65 27.91
C ALA A 68 5.95 5.23 26.92
N SER A 69 6.92 6.09 26.64
CA SER A 69 7.93 5.83 25.62
C SER A 69 8.66 4.60 26.08
N LEU A 70 8.32 3.45 25.53
CA LEU A 70 9.13 2.25 25.64
C LEU A 70 10.51 2.69 25.18
N LYS A 71 11.45 2.72 26.13
CA LYS A 71 12.81 3.19 25.86
C LYS A 71 13.39 2.26 24.80
N MET A 72 13.39 2.71 23.54
CA MET A 72 13.89 1.92 22.44
C MET A 72 15.32 1.51 22.72
N ARG A 73 15.61 0.23 22.58
CA ARG A 73 16.94 -0.33 22.79
C ARG A 73 17.85 0.06 21.62
N THR A 74 19.00 0.67 21.93
CA THR A 74 19.96 1.21 20.95
C THR A 74 21.34 0.56 21.05
N THR A 75 21.47 -0.49 21.86
CA THR A 75 22.71 -1.22 22.11
C THR A 75 22.53 -2.71 21.86
N LEU A 76 23.56 -3.33 21.29
CA LEU A 76 23.61 -4.78 21.07
C LEU A 76 24.09 -5.45 22.38
N ASP A 77 23.22 -6.16 23.04
CA ASP A 77 23.50 -6.68 24.39
C ASP A 77 24.06 -8.10 24.35
N SER A 78 23.67 -8.92 23.35
CA SER A 78 24.13 -10.28 23.23
C SER A 78 25.31 -10.45 22.24
N LYS A 79 25.96 -11.60 22.30
CA LYS A 79 26.99 -11.98 21.35
C LYS A 79 26.38 -12.33 19.98
N GLU A 80 25.20 -12.88 20.02
CA GLU A 80 24.39 -13.24 18.86
C GLU A 80 24.04 -11.98 18.05
N GLU A 81 23.46 -10.96 18.68
CA GLU A 81 23.14 -9.68 18.05
C GLU A 81 24.37 -9.01 17.42
N LYS A 82 25.52 -9.06 18.11
CA LYS A 82 26.78 -8.50 17.58
C LYS A 82 27.27 -9.27 16.34
N ASN A 83 27.08 -10.58 16.34
CA ASN A 83 27.43 -11.42 15.19
C ASN A 83 26.50 -11.14 13.99
N GLU A 84 25.18 -11.07 14.21
CA GLU A 84 24.19 -10.74 13.18
C GLU A 84 24.46 -9.37 12.56
N TYR A 85 24.62 -8.36 13.41
CA TYR A 85 24.96 -7.01 12.99
C TYR A 85 26.23 -6.96 12.14
N THR A 86 27.32 -7.61 12.62
CA THR A 86 28.59 -7.65 11.88
C THR A 86 28.46 -8.36 10.53
N THR A 87 27.69 -9.43 10.50
CA THR A 87 27.41 -10.20 9.27
C THR A 87 26.67 -9.34 8.26
N ILE A 88 25.61 -8.62 8.67
CA ILE A 88 24.87 -7.70 7.81
C ILE A 88 25.81 -6.61 7.27
N LEU A 89 26.59 -5.97 8.13
CA LEU A 89 27.53 -4.92 7.70
C LEU A 89 28.56 -5.41 6.70
N SER A 90 28.97 -6.67 6.80
CA SER A 90 29.97 -7.26 5.86
C SER A 90 29.46 -7.32 4.41
N GLN A 91 28.15 -7.39 4.21
CA GLN A 91 27.52 -7.47 2.89
C GLN A 91 27.17 -6.10 2.27
N LEU A 92 27.30 -5.03 3.06
CA LEU A 92 26.89 -3.69 2.67
C LEU A 92 28.08 -2.81 2.28
N ASP A 93 27.81 -1.89 1.36
CA ASP A 93 28.71 -0.79 1.05
C ASP A 93 28.73 0.25 2.22
N LYS A 94 29.56 1.28 2.07
CA LYS A 94 29.74 2.32 3.09
C LYS A 94 28.42 3.04 3.45
N ASN A 95 27.54 3.26 2.47
CA ASN A 95 26.26 3.95 2.70
C ASN A 95 25.28 3.03 3.40
N GLY A 96 25.13 1.79 2.97
CA GLY A 96 24.30 0.79 3.64
C GLY A 96 24.69 0.59 5.11
N ARG A 97 26.00 0.53 5.40
CA ARG A 97 26.49 0.45 6.79
C ARG A 97 26.05 1.64 7.63
N LYS A 98 26.17 2.87 7.10
CA LYS A 98 25.72 4.07 7.82
C LYS A 98 24.21 4.05 8.09
N ILE A 99 23.42 3.53 7.16
CA ILE A 99 21.95 3.40 7.34
C ILE A 99 21.68 2.43 8.49
N VAL A 100 22.28 1.25 8.49
CA VAL A 100 22.12 0.26 9.57
C VAL A 100 22.60 0.80 10.92
N ASP A 101 23.73 1.52 10.96
CA ASP A 101 24.20 2.21 12.16
C ASP A 101 23.17 3.22 12.68
N ASN A 102 22.49 3.94 11.80
CA ASN A 102 21.45 4.88 12.19
C ASN A 102 20.18 4.15 12.69
N LEU A 103 19.78 3.04 12.05
CA LEU A 103 18.66 2.22 12.54
C LEU A 103 18.95 1.68 13.96
N LEU A 104 20.19 1.31 14.26
CA LEU A 104 20.59 0.93 15.63
C LEU A 104 20.50 2.11 16.58
N LYS A 105 21.05 3.27 16.23
CA LYS A 105 21.03 4.48 17.06
C LYS A 105 19.62 4.99 17.37
N THR A 106 18.70 4.81 16.45
CA THR A 106 17.29 5.18 16.64
C THR A 106 16.47 4.11 17.34
N GLY A 107 17.03 2.91 17.57
CA GLY A 107 16.36 1.76 18.17
C GLY A 107 15.49 0.95 17.20
N VAL A 108 15.33 1.41 15.96
CA VAL A 108 14.52 0.72 14.94
C VAL A 108 15.09 -0.67 14.64
N LEU A 109 16.42 -0.82 14.60
CA LEU A 109 17.06 -2.11 14.28
C LEU A 109 16.70 -3.21 15.28
N LEU A 110 16.46 -2.86 16.53
CA LEU A 110 16.15 -3.79 17.62
C LEU A 110 14.66 -3.77 18.00
N ASN A 111 13.82 -3.12 17.17
CA ASN A 111 12.38 -3.17 17.32
C ASN A 111 11.87 -4.59 17.01
N SER A 112 10.94 -5.08 17.82
CA SER A 112 10.36 -6.43 17.75
C SER A 112 8.83 -6.39 17.61
N ASP A 113 8.32 -5.42 16.83
CA ASP A 113 6.89 -5.25 16.55
C ASP A 113 6.34 -6.22 15.51
N SER A 114 7.10 -7.24 15.15
CA SER A 114 6.65 -8.33 14.26
C SER A 114 5.67 -9.28 14.96
N ASN A 115 4.87 -9.97 14.17
CA ASN A 115 3.88 -10.94 14.66
C ASN A 115 4.50 -12.15 15.40
N ASP A 116 5.74 -12.48 15.10
CA ASP A 116 6.52 -13.54 15.75
C ASP A 116 7.54 -13.02 16.76
N HIS A 117 7.51 -11.71 17.06
CA HIS A 117 8.43 -11.00 17.96
C HIS A 117 9.91 -10.99 17.51
N SER A 118 10.21 -11.37 16.26
CA SER A 118 11.54 -11.20 15.69
C SER A 118 11.84 -9.71 15.51
N THR A 119 13.11 -9.34 15.63
CA THR A 119 13.56 -7.96 15.44
C THR A 119 13.81 -7.65 13.96
N VAL A 120 13.97 -6.37 13.64
CA VAL A 120 14.49 -5.97 12.33
C VAL A 120 15.85 -6.62 12.08
N LEU A 121 16.73 -6.64 13.11
CA LEU A 121 18.06 -7.26 13.03
C LEU A 121 17.99 -8.73 12.66
N ASP A 122 17.15 -9.53 13.37
CA ASP A 122 16.97 -10.96 13.08
C ASP A 122 16.57 -11.20 11.63
N ASN A 123 15.60 -10.43 11.14
CA ASN A 123 15.07 -10.62 9.78
C ASN A 123 16.06 -10.18 8.71
N LEU A 124 16.79 -9.07 8.91
CA LEU A 124 17.87 -8.68 8.01
C LEU A 124 19.01 -9.70 7.99
N TYR A 125 19.33 -10.31 9.14
CA TYR A 125 20.32 -11.37 9.22
C TYR A 125 19.89 -12.61 8.42
N LYS A 126 18.63 -13.04 8.55
CA LYS A 126 18.06 -14.13 7.75
C LYS A 126 18.07 -13.82 6.25
N ILE A 127 17.72 -12.57 5.85
CA ILE A 127 17.84 -12.17 4.44
C ILE A 127 19.29 -12.31 3.96
N ALA A 128 20.26 -11.93 4.78
CA ALA A 128 21.67 -11.95 4.43
C ALA A 128 22.28 -13.36 4.34
N THR A 129 21.77 -14.32 5.12
CA THR A 129 22.42 -15.62 5.32
C THR A 129 21.67 -16.82 4.81
N GLU A 130 20.34 -16.74 4.71
CA GLU A 130 19.50 -17.85 4.25
C GLU A 130 19.28 -17.78 2.72
N PRO A 131 18.97 -18.93 2.07
CA PRO A 131 18.62 -18.94 0.66
C PRO A 131 17.42 -18.05 0.34
N ARG A 132 17.48 -17.34 -0.79
CA ARG A 132 16.33 -16.64 -1.37
C ARG A 132 15.68 -17.49 -2.45
N ALA A 133 14.44 -17.16 -2.82
CA ALA A 133 13.74 -17.83 -3.91
C ALA A 133 14.55 -17.73 -5.21
N GLU A 134 14.42 -18.74 -6.07
CA GLU A 134 15.18 -18.78 -7.32
C GLU A 134 14.97 -17.52 -8.15
N GLY A 135 16.08 -16.85 -8.44
CA GLY A 135 16.10 -15.60 -9.22
C GLY A 135 16.03 -14.32 -8.40
N LEU A 136 16.00 -14.40 -7.08
CA LEU A 136 16.20 -13.27 -6.20
C LEU A 136 17.64 -13.27 -5.64
N ASP A 137 18.22 -12.08 -5.60
CA ASP A 137 19.57 -11.88 -5.02
C ASP A 137 19.44 -11.41 -3.56
N SER A 138 20.08 -12.15 -2.65
CA SER A 138 20.09 -11.84 -1.21
C SER A 138 20.56 -10.42 -0.89
N LYS A 139 21.60 -9.97 -1.59
CA LYS A 139 22.18 -8.65 -1.37
C LYS A 139 21.27 -7.52 -1.84
N THR A 140 20.54 -7.72 -2.94
CA THR A 140 19.53 -6.80 -3.43
C THR A 140 18.37 -6.73 -2.44
N MET A 141 17.81 -7.87 -2.04
CA MET A 141 16.72 -7.92 -1.06
C MET A 141 17.09 -7.27 0.27
N LEU A 142 18.33 -7.50 0.75
CA LEU A 142 18.84 -6.87 1.97
C LEU A 142 18.90 -5.34 1.84
N LYS A 143 19.39 -4.83 0.73
CA LYS A 143 19.49 -3.38 0.49
C LYS A 143 18.13 -2.72 0.36
N ASP A 144 17.21 -3.32 -0.40
CA ASP A 144 15.86 -2.81 -0.59
C ASP A 144 15.11 -2.75 0.75
N THR A 145 15.21 -3.82 1.56
CA THR A 145 14.58 -3.86 2.88
C THR A 145 15.13 -2.78 3.82
N ILE A 146 16.47 -2.64 3.90
CA ILE A 146 17.12 -1.61 4.72
C ILE A 146 16.70 -0.21 4.26
N ALA A 147 16.68 0.02 2.96
CA ALA A 147 16.33 1.32 2.39
C ALA A 147 14.87 1.70 2.66
N ALA A 148 13.94 0.77 2.48
CA ALA A 148 12.51 0.98 2.74
C ALA A 148 12.22 1.24 4.24
N ILE A 149 12.86 0.52 5.15
CA ILE A 149 12.73 0.77 6.60
C ILE A 149 13.31 2.14 6.98
N ALA A 150 14.47 2.49 6.44
CA ALA A 150 15.13 3.75 6.77
C ALA A 150 14.42 4.96 6.20
N TYR A 151 13.82 4.82 5.04
CA TYR A 151 13.13 5.90 4.32
C TYR A 151 11.94 5.37 3.52
N PRO A 152 10.80 5.09 4.15
CA PRO A 152 9.65 4.47 3.50
C PRO A 152 9.12 5.21 2.24
N TYR A 153 9.40 6.50 2.11
CA TYR A 153 8.99 7.32 0.94
C TYR A 153 9.59 6.86 -0.39
N ILE A 154 10.53 5.91 -0.40
CA ILE A 154 11.03 5.29 -1.64
C ILE A 154 10.10 4.20 -2.18
N ILE A 155 9.18 3.70 -1.37
CA ILE A 155 8.18 2.72 -1.79
C ILE A 155 7.27 3.36 -2.83
N THR A 156 7.16 2.72 -3.99
CA THR A 156 6.45 3.25 -5.14
C THR A 156 5.59 2.19 -5.82
N GLN A 157 4.51 2.64 -6.45
CA GLN A 157 3.70 1.81 -7.35
C GLN A 157 4.14 1.89 -8.81
N GLN A 158 5.14 2.69 -9.14
CA GLN A 158 5.58 2.91 -10.52
C GLN A 158 6.04 1.59 -11.13
N PHE A 159 5.38 1.22 -12.24
CA PHE A 159 5.56 -0.10 -12.83
C PHE A 159 6.86 -0.24 -13.61
N GLY A 160 7.24 0.82 -14.29
CA GLY A 160 8.39 0.87 -15.16
C GLY A 160 8.23 0.10 -16.48
N ASP A 161 9.21 0.25 -17.34
CA ASP A 161 9.23 -0.38 -18.66
C ASP A 161 9.46 -1.89 -18.56
N ILE A 162 8.78 -2.65 -19.42
CA ILE A 162 9.02 -4.08 -19.55
C ILE A 162 9.94 -4.30 -20.75
N PRO A 163 11.17 -4.82 -20.54
CA PRO A 163 12.08 -5.10 -21.61
C PRO A 163 11.47 -6.03 -22.68
N PRO A 164 11.81 -5.85 -23.98
CA PRO A 164 11.19 -6.58 -25.08
C PRO A 164 11.21 -8.10 -24.95
N GLU A 165 12.26 -8.67 -24.36
CA GLU A 165 12.39 -10.10 -24.14
C GLU A 165 11.35 -10.70 -23.18
N TYR A 166 10.70 -9.86 -22.35
CA TYR A 166 9.66 -10.28 -21.41
C TYR A 166 8.24 -9.99 -21.89
N GLN A 167 8.09 -9.13 -22.92
CA GLN A 167 6.79 -8.66 -23.40
C GLN A 167 5.86 -9.79 -23.82
N GLN A 168 6.38 -10.82 -24.52
CA GLN A 168 5.56 -11.96 -24.96
C GLN A 168 4.88 -12.68 -23.80
N ARG A 169 5.59 -12.83 -22.67
CA ARG A 169 5.02 -13.47 -21.47
C ARG A 169 3.96 -12.61 -20.82
N VAL A 170 4.14 -11.30 -20.82
CA VAL A 170 3.13 -10.37 -20.32
C VAL A 170 1.87 -10.39 -21.20
N VAL A 171 2.03 -10.41 -22.51
CA VAL A 171 0.91 -10.55 -23.45
C VAL A 171 0.17 -11.87 -23.24
N ALA A 172 0.88 -12.98 -23.05
CA ALA A 172 0.25 -14.27 -22.77
C ALA A 172 -0.54 -14.23 -21.44
N ALA A 173 0.04 -13.65 -20.39
CA ALA A 173 -0.64 -13.49 -19.11
C ALA A 173 -1.89 -12.60 -19.19
N ASN A 174 -1.86 -11.56 -20.02
CA ASN A 174 -3.03 -10.74 -20.31
C ASN A 174 -4.17 -11.54 -20.94
N ASN A 175 -3.83 -12.34 -21.95
CA ASN A 175 -4.81 -13.15 -22.65
C ASN A 175 -5.45 -14.21 -21.73
N GLU A 176 -4.66 -14.79 -20.83
CA GLU A 176 -5.16 -15.72 -19.79
C GLU A 176 -6.19 -15.04 -18.86
N ASN A 177 -5.97 -13.79 -18.52
CA ASN A 177 -6.87 -13.02 -17.65
C ASN A 177 -8.08 -12.45 -18.39
N LYS A 178 -8.20 -12.67 -19.72
CA LYS A 178 -9.27 -12.14 -20.58
C LYS A 178 -9.46 -10.62 -20.45
N THR A 179 -8.43 -9.89 -20.13
CA THR A 179 -8.46 -8.45 -20.00
C THR A 179 -7.93 -7.80 -21.26
N ASN A 180 -8.71 -6.89 -21.84
CA ASN A 180 -8.34 -6.17 -23.07
C ASN A 180 -7.33 -5.05 -22.78
N LEU A 181 -6.08 -5.41 -22.47
CA LEU A 181 -4.97 -4.46 -22.48
C LEU A 181 -4.42 -4.20 -23.88
N ILE A 182 -4.89 -4.96 -24.86
CA ILE A 182 -4.45 -4.85 -26.27
C ILE A 182 -4.55 -3.41 -26.75
N ASP A 183 -5.61 -2.68 -26.37
CA ASP A 183 -5.80 -1.30 -26.80
C ASP A 183 -4.75 -0.33 -26.23
N ILE A 184 -4.17 -0.63 -25.08
CA ILE A 184 -3.06 0.15 -24.49
C ILE A 184 -1.74 -0.16 -25.21
N TRP A 185 -1.63 -1.35 -25.81
CA TRP A 185 -0.41 -1.90 -26.37
C TRP A 185 -0.38 -1.89 -27.92
N GLN A 186 -1.53 -1.69 -28.55
CA GLN A 186 -1.63 -1.57 -29.99
C GLN A 186 -1.10 -0.22 -30.44
N GLY A 187 0.17 -0.12 -30.67
CA GLY A 187 0.78 1.05 -31.30
C GLY A 187 2.04 1.57 -30.64
N SER A 188 2.39 1.14 -29.45
CA SER A 188 3.71 1.39 -28.88
C SER A 188 4.47 0.10 -28.80
N GLN A 189 5.66 0.08 -29.39
CA GLN A 189 6.63 -1.01 -29.15
C GLN A 189 7.20 -0.92 -27.72
N ASP A 190 6.93 0.17 -27.05
CA ASP A 190 7.31 0.43 -25.67
C ASP A 190 6.12 0.13 -24.77
N VAL A 191 6.24 -0.92 -23.99
CA VAL A 191 5.26 -1.28 -22.97
C VAL A 191 5.54 -0.42 -21.75
N ASN A 192 5.17 0.84 -21.86
CA ASN A 192 5.24 1.76 -20.74
C ASN A 192 3.90 1.72 -19.99
N VAL A 193 3.84 0.98 -18.91
CA VAL A 193 2.70 1.01 -17.98
C VAL A 193 3.08 1.99 -16.88
N GLU A 194 2.72 3.26 -17.05
CA GLU A 194 3.05 4.31 -16.10
C GLU A 194 2.41 4.12 -14.73
N HIS A 195 1.27 3.44 -14.65
CA HIS A 195 0.53 3.27 -13.40
C HIS A 195 0.06 1.83 -13.24
N SER A 196 0.54 1.19 -12.18
CA SER A 196 -0.07 -0.03 -11.68
C SER A 196 -1.38 0.29 -10.93
N GLY A 197 -2.28 -0.67 -10.83
CA GLY A 197 -3.46 -0.57 -9.95
C GLY A 197 -3.12 -0.87 -8.47
N THR A 198 -1.86 -0.76 -8.07
CA THR A 198 -1.39 -1.20 -6.75
C THR A 198 -1.27 -0.09 -5.71
N CYS A 199 -1.89 1.08 -5.92
CA CYS A 199 -1.81 2.21 -4.98
C CYS A 199 -2.20 1.84 -3.54
N VAL A 200 -3.26 1.05 -3.36
CA VAL A 200 -3.65 0.54 -2.04
C VAL A 200 -2.57 -0.35 -1.44
N ALA A 201 -2.05 -1.28 -2.23
CA ALA A 201 -1.02 -2.21 -1.77
C ALA A 201 0.29 -1.48 -1.45
N ALA A 202 0.71 -0.52 -2.28
CA ALA A 202 1.88 0.31 -2.03
C ALA A 202 1.71 1.23 -0.80
N SER A 203 0.51 1.79 -0.60
CA SER A 203 0.17 2.56 0.61
C SER A 203 0.18 1.67 1.87
N THR A 204 -0.29 0.43 1.76
CA THR A 204 -0.22 -0.56 2.84
C THR A 204 1.23 -0.95 3.15
N GLU A 205 2.05 -1.15 2.13
CA GLU A 205 3.48 -1.42 2.25
C GLU A 205 4.21 -0.27 2.94
N PHE A 206 3.97 0.96 2.48
CA PHE A 206 4.51 2.16 3.09
C PHE A 206 4.13 2.27 4.58
N LYS A 207 2.85 2.09 4.89
CA LYS A 207 2.34 2.12 6.26
C LYS A 207 3.02 1.05 7.11
N LEU A 208 3.19 -0.17 6.58
CA LEU A 208 3.85 -1.27 7.28
C LEU A 208 5.31 -0.94 7.59
N ALA A 209 6.09 -0.50 6.60
CA ALA A 209 7.48 -0.11 6.77
C ALA A 209 7.66 1.01 7.82
N LYS A 210 6.69 1.95 7.87
CA LYS A 210 6.74 3.10 8.77
C LYS A 210 6.30 2.78 10.19
N GLN A 211 5.23 2.01 10.37
CA GLN A 211 4.61 1.76 11.68
C GLN A 211 5.13 0.49 12.37
N LEU A 212 5.41 -0.56 11.59
CA LEU A 212 5.81 -1.88 12.09
C LEU A 212 7.07 -2.37 11.34
N PRO A 213 8.23 -1.71 11.51
CA PRO A 213 9.44 -2.01 10.74
C PRO A 213 9.96 -3.45 10.91
N ALA A 214 9.75 -4.08 12.08
CA ALA A 214 10.14 -5.47 12.26
C ALA A 214 9.21 -6.43 11.50
N GLU A 215 7.91 -6.16 11.48
CA GLU A 215 6.95 -6.91 10.67
C GLU A 215 7.22 -6.73 9.18
N PHE A 216 7.54 -5.52 8.73
CA PHE A 216 7.97 -5.26 7.36
C PHE A 216 9.22 -6.08 7.00
N ALA A 217 10.24 -6.08 7.86
CA ALA A 217 11.46 -6.87 7.65
C ALA A 217 11.15 -8.39 7.60
N ARG A 218 10.21 -8.87 8.43
CA ARG A 218 9.76 -10.26 8.43
C ARG A 218 9.04 -10.62 7.14
N PHE A 219 8.12 -9.77 6.67
CA PHE A 219 7.48 -9.97 5.36
C PHE A 219 8.53 -10.01 4.24
N ALA A 220 9.48 -9.08 4.22
CA ALA A 220 10.57 -9.06 3.24
C ALA A 220 11.38 -10.37 3.26
N GLN A 221 11.71 -10.85 4.46
CA GLN A 221 12.47 -12.09 4.65
C GLN A 221 11.70 -13.32 4.16
N GLU A 222 10.45 -13.47 4.60
CA GLU A 222 9.64 -14.66 4.29
C GLU A 222 9.17 -14.67 2.83
N LEU A 223 8.70 -13.55 2.27
CA LEU A 223 8.27 -13.44 0.88
C LEU A 223 9.41 -13.62 -0.13
N SER A 224 10.64 -13.26 0.24
CA SER A 224 11.80 -13.51 -0.62
C SER A 224 12.45 -14.87 -0.38
N SER A 225 12.02 -15.66 0.60
CA SER A 225 12.51 -17.00 0.88
C SER A 225 11.98 -18.01 -0.16
N PRO A 226 12.54 -19.23 -0.23
CA PRO A 226 12.01 -20.28 -1.11
C PRO A 226 10.54 -20.66 -0.85
N LYS A 227 9.99 -20.31 0.31
CA LYS A 227 8.57 -20.56 0.65
C LYS A 227 7.63 -19.58 -0.04
N LEU A 228 8.09 -18.36 -0.34
CA LEU A 228 7.30 -17.29 -0.95
C LEU A 228 5.98 -17.02 -0.21
N SER A 229 5.98 -17.14 1.09
CA SER A 229 4.76 -16.90 1.88
C SER A 229 5.08 -16.51 3.32
N VAL A 230 4.16 -15.74 3.90
CA VAL A 230 4.21 -15.27 5.29
C VAL A 230 3.08 -15.92 6.07
N ASN A 231 3.41 -16.52 7.21
CA ASN A 231 2.43 -16.97 8.18
C ASN A 231 2.22 -15.88 9.24
N LYS A 232 0.97 -15.49 9.48
CA LYS A 232 0.62 -14.46 10.46
C LYS A 232 -0.56 -14.91 11.31
N THR A 233 -0.45 -14.74 12.62
CA THR A 233 -1.57 -14.95 13.54
C THR A 233 -2.29 -13.63 13.75
N ILE A 234 -3.61 -13.64 13.61
CA ILE A 234 -4.47 -12.46 13.81
C ILE A 234 -5.57 -12.76 14.82
N GLY A 235 -6.06 -11.70 15.46
CA GLY A 235 -7.28 -11.73 16.26
C GLY A 235 -8.52 -11.73 15.35
N LEU A 236 -9.40 -12.73 15.48
CA LEU A 236 -10.59 -12.82 14.61
C LEU A 236 -11.55 -11.64 14.81
N ASN A 237 -11.59 -11.05 16.00
CA ASN A 237 -12.39 -9.85 16.28
C ASN A 237 -11.91 -8.60 15.50
N ASN A 238 -10.70 -8.63 14.96
CA ASN A 238 -10.18 -7.56 14.11
C ASN A 238 -10.72 -7.61 12.68
N LEU A 239 -11.45 -8.65 12.29
CA LEU A 239 -12.05 -8.78 10.96
C LEU A 239 -13.55 -8.51 10.96
N ALA A 240 -14.26 -8.88 12.03
CA ALA A 240 -15.70 -8.68 12.16
C ALA A 240 -16.06 -8.69 13.65
N ASP A 241 -17.23 -8.17 13.98
CA ASP A 241 -17.71 -8.14 15.37
C ASP A 241 -17.97 -9.53 15.94
N GLU A 242 -18.24 -10.50 15.05
CA GLU A 242 -18.53 -11.89 15.42
C GLU A 242 -17.51 -12.85 14.83
N THR A 243 -17.00 -13.77 15.62
CA THR A 243 -15.98 -14.75 15.22
C THR A 243 -16.40 -15.60 14.02
N LEU A 244 -17.68 -16.00 13.93
CA LEU A 244 -18.18 -16.76 12.79
C LEU A 244 -18.14 -15.95 11.50
N ASN A 245 -18.46 -14.67 11.56
CA ASN A 245 -18.35 -13.77 10.41
C ASN A 245 -16.89 -13.59 9.99
N ALA A 246 -15.96 -13.52 10.93
CA ALA A 246 -14.53 -13.42 10.63
C ALA A 246 -14.00 -14.66 9.90
N ILE A 247 -14.37 -15.85 10.34
CA ILE A 247 -13.99 -17.11 9.66
C ILE A 247 -14.60 -17.16 8.24
N TRP A 248 -15.86 -16.71 8.13
CA TRP A 248 -16.51 -16.66 6.84
C TRP A 248 -15.85 -15.66 5.89
N LEU A 249 -15.40 -14.49 6.39
CA LEU A 249 -14.65 -13.52 5.64
C LEU A 249 -13.34 -14.11 5.08
N LEU A 250 -12.58 -14.83 5.90
CA LEU A 250 -11.35 -15.48 5.45
C LEU A 250 -11.62 -16.49 4.31
N ASN A 251 -12.70 -17.27 4.44
CA ASN A 251 -13.13 -18.19 3.39
C ASN A 251 -13.57 -17.47 2.11
N ALA A 252 -14.32 -16.37 2.25
CA ALA A 252 -14.79 -15.59 1.10
C ALA A 252 -13.64 -14.96 0.33
N PHE A 253 -12.57 -14.56 1.02
CA PHE A 253 -11.35 -14.03 0.42
C PHE A 253 -10.35 -15.12 -0.02
N GLU A 254 -10.72 -16.39 0.14
CA GLU A 254 -9.88 -17.54 -0.24
C GLU A 254 -8.48 -17.49 0.39
N ILE A 255 -8.36 -16.91 1.59
CA ILE A 255 -7.10 -16.88 2.32
C ILE A 255 -6.91 -18.20 3.04
N PRO A 256 -5.81 -18.93 2.83
CA PRO A 256 -5.50 -20.12 3.58
C PRO A 256 -5.30 -19.77 5.07
N PHE A 257 -6.02 -20.47 5.95
CA PHE A 257 -5.92 -20.23 7.38
C PHE A 257 -6.13 -21.49 8.19
N GLU A 258 -5.58 -21.47 9.41
CA GLU A 258 -5.80 -22.48 10.44
C GLU A 258 -6.35 -21.76 11.69
N THR A 259 -7.36 -22.33 12.33
CA THR A 259 -7.85 -21.85 13.62
C THR A 259 -7.88 -22.99 14.64
N ASN A 260 -7.28 -22.76 15.81
CA ASN A 260 -7.28 -23.69 16.94
C ASN A 260 -8.31 -23.31 18.00
N ASN A 261 -8.86 -22.08 17.90
CA ASN A 261 -9.86 -21.54 18.80
C ASN A 261 -10.68 -20.48 18.07
N PHE A 262 -11.70 -19.94 18.73
CA PHE A 262 -12.55 -18.93 18.14
C PHE A 262 -12.04 -17.48 18.27
N ASN A 263 -10.83 -17.26 18.79
CA ASN A 263 -10.29 -15.93 19.04
C ASN A 263 -9.22 -15.55 18.03
N THR A 264 -8.51 -16.53 17.46
CA THR A 264 -7.38 -16.29 16.56
C THR A 264 -7.40 -17.22 15.35
N ALA A 265 -6.82 -16.74 14.26
CA ALA A 265 -6.50 -17.57 13.11
C ALA A 265 -5.06 -17.33 12.67
N LYS A 266 -4.41 -18.39 12.16
CA LYS A 266 -3.12 -18.32 11.50
C LYS A 266 -3.36 -18.27 10.00
N LEU A 267 -3.01 -17.17 9.39
CA LEU A 267 -3.19 -16.92 7.96
C LEU A 267 -1.90 -17.21 7.20
N ASN A 268 -2.02 -17.64 5.95
CA ASN A 268 -0.90 -17.76 5.03
C ASN A 268 -1.06 -16.78 3.86
N PHE A 269 -0.15 -15.82 3.74
CA PHE A 269 -0.13 -14.82 2.69
C PHE A 269 0.97 -15.14 1.68
N ALA A 270 0.66 -15.08 0.40
CA ALA A 270 1.60 -15.34 -0.67
C ALA A 270 1.37 -14.38 -1.85
N PRO A 271 2.44 -14.00 -2.58
CA PRO A 271 2.29 -13.28 -3.83
C PRO A 271 1.70 -14.19 -4.92
N ASP A 272 1.27 -13.60 -6.03
CA ASP A 272 0.83 -14.38 -7.18
C ASP A 272 1.98 -15.16 -7.84
N LYS A 273 1.61 -16.18 -8.64
CA LYS A 273 2.58 -17.09 -9.30
C LYS A 273 3.60 -16.41 -10.22
N ASN A 274 3.33 -15.19 -10.67
CA ASN A 274 4.19 -14.43 -11.59
C ASN A 274 5.07 -13.39 -10.87
N ALA A 275 4.90 -13.20 -9.56
CA ALA A 275 5.59 -12.17 -8.81
C ALA A 275 7.12 -12.29 -8.87
N ILE A 276 7.67 -13.50 -8.77
CA ILE A 276 9.12 -13.73 -8.91
C ILE A 276 9.63 -13.32 -10.29
N PHE A 277 8.88 -13.67 -11.32
CA PHE A 277 9.27 -13.28 -12.67
C PHE A 277 9.24 -11.76 -12.84
N ARG A 278 8.19 -11.11 -12.31
CA ARG A 278 8.11 -9.64 -12.33
C ARG A 278 9.24 -9.00 -11.50
N ALA A 279 9.55 -9.54 -10.33
CA ALA A 279 10.66 -9.08 -9.51
C ALA A 279 12.01 -9.18 -10.24
N LYS A 280 12.23 -10.25 -11.02
CA LYS A 280 13.41 -10.37 -11.88
C LYS A 280 13.48 -9.27 -12.95
N ILE A 281 12.37 -8.90 -13.55
CA ILE A 281 12.30 -7.78 -14.51
C ILE A 281 12.75 -6.50 -13.81
N GLN A 282 12.27 -6.24 -12.59
CA GLN A 282 12.65 -5.06 -11.83
C GLN A 282 14.15 -5.02 -11.47
N THR A 283 14.82 -6.17 -11.31
CA THR A 283 16.28 -6.17 -11.10
C THR A 283 17.06 -5.67 -12.30
N THR A 284 16.49 -5.72 -13.51
CA THR A 284 17.12 -5.22 -14.74
C THR A 284 16.91 -3.71 -14.94
N ASN A 285 15.92 -3.14 -14.27
CA ASN A 285 15.64 -1.71 -14.33
C ASN A 285 16.68 -0.91 -13.55
N LYS A 286 17.06 0.21 -14.12
CA LYS A 286 18.03 1.13 -13.52
C LYS A 286 17.41 2.44 -13.06
N ASP A 287 16.12 2.60 -13.27
CA ASP A 287 15.40 3.79 -12.82
C ASP A 287 15.12 3.66 -11.32
N PRO A 288 15.63 4.58 -10.49
CA PRO A 288 15.41 4.55 -9.05
C PRO A 288 13.96 4.89 -8.64
N TYR A 289 13.12 5.30 -9.59
CA TYR A 289 11.72 5.65 -9.34
C TYR A 289 10.74 4.52 -9.65
N GLU A 290 11.23 3.36 -10.04
CA GLU A 290 10.42 2.18 -10.31
C GLU A 290 10.42 1.23 -9.11
N ARG A 291 9.38 0.40 -9.02
CA ARG A 291 9.28 -0.64 -7.99
C ARG A 291 10.54 -1.49 -7.92
N THR A 292 11.02 -1.72 -6.71
CA THR A 292 12.07 -2.69 -6.43
C THR A 292 11.52 -4.13 -6.52
N PRO A 293 12.38 -5.15 -6.59
CA PRO A 293 11.95 -6.55 -6.44
C PRO A 293 11.16 -6.79 -5.16
N LEU A 294 11.48 -6.10 -4.08
CA LEU A 294 10.77 -6.19 -2.81
C LEU A 294 9.36 -5.60 -2.93
N ASP A 295 9.22 -4.40 -3.51
CA ASP A 295 7.90 -3.77 -3.73
C ASP A 295 6.99 -4.69 -4.55
N VAL A 296 7.53 -5.36 -5.58
CA VAL A 296 6.74 -6.34 -6.36
C VAL A 296 6.20 -7.47 -5.49
N LEU A 297 7.05 -8.06 -4.64
CA LEU A 297 6.62 -9.17 -3.77
C LEU A 297 5.59 -8.72 -2.73
N MET A 298 5.84 -7.58 -2.07
CA MET A 298 4.94 -7.02 -1.07
C MET A 298 3.59 -6.64 -1.67
N GLN A 299 3.62 -5.82 -2.73
CA GLN A 299 2.40 -5.33 -3.38
C GLN A 299 1.61 -6.46 -4.00
N SER A 300 2.27 -7.44 -4.66
CA SER A 300 1.59 -8.64 -5.15
C SER A 300 0.89 -9.38 -4.01
N THR A 301 1.55 -9.56 -2.87
CA THR A 301 0.96 -10.25 -1.71
C THR A 301 -0.26 -9.50 -1.18
N PHE A 302 -0.17 -8.18 -1.01
CA PHE A 302 -1.28 -7.38 -0.51
C PHE A 302 -2.44 -7.30 -1.51
N MET A 303 -2.13 -7.24 -2.81
CA MET A 303 -3.15 -7.35 -3.86
C MET A 303 -3.84 -8.72 -3.83
N GLN A 304 -3.10 -9.82 -3.65
CA GLN A 304 -3.69 -11.15 -3.55
C GLN A 304 -4.65 -11.28 -2.37
N ILE A 305 -4.30 -10.72 -1.21
CA ILE A 305 -5.19 -10.70 -0.04
C ILE A 305 -6.53 -10.05 -0.41
N GLY A 306 -6.51 -8.81 -0.87
CA GLY A 306 -7.72 -8.03 -1.13
C GLY A 306 -8.49 -8.49 -2.38
N SER A 307 -7.79 -8.93 -3.41
CA SER A 307 -8.42 -9.35 -4.68
C SER A 307 -8.89 -10.80 -4.69
N GLN A 308 -8.92 -11.47 -3.55
CA GLN A 308 -9.34 -12.87 -3.46
C GLN A 308 -8.52 -13.79 -4.37
N GLN A 309 -7.21 -13.68 -4.29
CA GLN A 309 -6.24 -14.49 -5.04
C GLN A 309 -6.34 -14.34 -6.57
N SER A 310 -6.85 -13.22 -7.07
CA SER A 310 -7.09 -13.00 -8.50
C SER A 310 -6.10 -12.05 -9.18
N TYR A 311 -5.18 -11.44 -8.45
CA TYR A 311 -4.19 -10.50 -8.99
C TYR A 311 -3.09 -11.21 -9.78
N ASN A 312 -2.55 -10.50 -10.80
CA ASN A 312 -1.42 -10.95 -11.60
C ASN A 312 -0.39 -9.83 -11.72
N SER A 313 0.77 -10.01 -11.14
CA SER A 313 1.85 -9.01 -11.08
C SER A 313 2.53 -8.72 -12.43
N LEU A 314 2.30 -9.53 -13.48
CA LEU A 314 2.79 -9.20 -14.81
C LEU A 314 1.95 -8.17 -15.54
N THR A 315 0.67 -8.07 -15.20
CA THR A 315 -0.28 -7.20 -15.87
C THR A 315 -0.80 -6.10 -14.96
N ASP A 316 -0.49 -6.16 -13.66
CA ASP A 316 -1.08 -5.37 -12.59
C ASP A 316 -2.61 -5.32 -12.65
N LYS A 317 -3.21 -6.45 -13.00
CA LYS A 317 -4.64 -6.63 -13.08
C LYS A 317 -5.10 -7.80 -12.24
N ARG A 318 -6.34 -7.73 -11.88
CA ARG A 318 -7.06 -8.81 -11.22
C ARG A 318 -8.03 -9.47 -12.21
N ALA A 319 -8.16 -10.79 -12.16
CA ALA A 319 -9.10 -11.53 -13.01
C ALA A 319 -10.56 -11.37 -12.56
N GLY A 320 -10.80 -10.58 -11.54
CA GLY A 320 -12.07 -10.10 -11.05
C GLY A 320 -13.11 -11.18 -10.78
N LYS A 321 -13.13 -11.67 -9.55
CA LYS A 321 -14.31 -12.42 -9.09
C LYS A 321 -15.46 -11.48 -8.76
N PHE A 322 -15.13 -10.26 -8.40
CA PHE A 322 -16.07 -9.26 -7.91
C PHE A 322 -16.11 -8.02 -8.81
N ASN A 323 -14.98 -7.45 -9.17
CA ASN A 323 -14.85 -6.32 -10.09
C ASN A 323 -13.90 -6.68 -11.22
N GLN A 324 -14.43 -7.18 -12.30
CA GLN A 324 -13.64 -7.66 -13.45
C GLN A 324 -12.85 -6.55 -14.14
N ASN A 325 -13.28 -5.31 -13.96
CA ASN A 325 -12.71 -4.16 -14.65
C ASN A 325 -11.84 -3.29 -13.76
N ASP A 326 -11.86 -3.50 -12.44
CA ASP A 326 -11.05 -2.72 -11.52
C ASP A 326 -9.61 -3.22 -11.51
N LYS A 327 -8.67 -2.30 -11.65
CA LYS A 327 -7.24 -2.61 -11.51
C LYS A 327 -6.85 -2.71 -10.05
N GLY A 328 -7.34 -1.79 -9.22
CA GLY A 328 -7.05 -1.66 -7.80
C GLY A 328 -7.98 -2.45 -6.89
N LEU A 329 -7.73 -2.34 -5.60
CA LEU A 329 -8.62 -2.83 -4.55
C LEU A 329 -9.71 -1.79 -4.28
N ILE A 330 -10.95 -2.25 -4.12
CA ILE A 330 -12.08 -1.40 -3.71
C ILE A 330 -12.11 -1.24 -2.18
N GLU A 331 -12.97 -0.34 -1.68
CA GLU A 331 -12.97 0.07 -0.28
C GLU A 331 -12.95 -1.08 0.74
N PHE A 332 -13.85 -2.06 0.62
CA PHE A 332 -13.88 -3.17 1.59
C PHE A 332 -12.72 -4.15 1.42
N GLU A 333 -12.20 -4.34 0.22
CA GLU A 333 -11.00 -5.14 -0.05
C GLU A 333 -9.76 -4.48 0.56
N LYS A 334 -9.69 -3.15 0.45
CA LYS A 334 -8.64 -2.33 1.05
C LYS A 334 -8.65 -2.46 2.57
N THR A 335 -9.77 -2.22 3.21
CA THR A 335 -9.87 -2.29 4.67
C THR A 335 -9.69 -3.71 5.22
N PHE A 336 -10.09 -4.73 4.45
CA PHE A 336 -9.76 -6.12 4.79
C PHE A 336 -8.25 -6.36 4.75
N THR A 337 -7.60 -5.98 3.67
CA THR A 337 -6.15 -6.13 3.52
C THR A 337 -5.43 -5.43 4.67
N GLU A 338 -5.81 -4.21 4.96
CA GLU A 338 -5.22 -3.43 6.04
C GLU A 338 -5.46 -4.08 7.42
N SER A 339 -6.69 -4.57 7.67
CA SER A 339 -7.03 -5.23 8.93
C SER A 339 -6.22 -6.50 9.18
N VAL A 340 -6.02 -7.35 8.18
CA VAL A 340 -5.23 -8.58 8.36
C VAL A 340 -3.72 -8.32 8.39
N VAL A 341 -3.25 -7.31 7.64
CA VAL A 341 -1.82 -6.94 7.63
C VAL A 341 -1.41 -6.31 8.96
N PHE A 342 -2.25 -5.47 9.56
CA PHE A 342 -1.95 -4.77 10.81
C PHE A 342 -2.53 -5.45 12.06
N ASP A 343 -3.34 -6.50 11.89
CA ASP A 343 -4.10 -7.12 12.99
C ASP A 343 -4.93 -6.09 13.77
N LYS A 344 -5.65 -5.25 13.04
CA LYS A 344 -6.47 -4.16 13.58
C LYS A 344 -7.84 -4.13 12.94
N ASN A 345 -8.87 -3.74 13.69
CA ASN A 345 -10.21 -3.51 13.14
C ASN A 345 -10.24 -2.13 12.46
N ILE A 346 -10.13 -2.14 11.15
CA ILE A 346 -10.15 -0.96 10.29
C ILE A 346 -11.48 -0.91 9.55
N LEU A 347 -12.14 0.25 9.56
CA LEU A 347 -13.36 0.52 8.82
C LEU A 347 -13.13 1.62 7.79
N SER A 348 -13.91 1.60 6.72
CA SER A 348 -13.93 2.68 5.73
C SER A 348 -15.08 3.63 6.04
N VAL A 349 -14.78 4.92 6.03
CA VAL A 349 -15.79 5.98 6.10
C VAL A 349 -15.83 6.69 4.76
N THR A 350 -17.03 6.73 4.14
CA THR A 350 -17.26 7.48 2.92
C THR A 350 -17.62 8.91 3.26
N TYR A 351 -16.95 9.86 2.61
CA TYR A 351 -17.16 11.29 2.82
C TYR A 351 -17.82 11.99 1.64
N GLN A 352 -17.57 11.54 0.43
CA GLN A 352 -18.16 12.14 -0.78
C GLN A 352 -19.43 11.43 -1.20
N THR A 353 -20.47 12.18 -1.53
CA THR A 353 -21.67 11.69 -2.21
C THR A 353 -21.50 11.87 -3.71
N VAL A 354 -21.57 10.79 -4.47
CA VAL A 354 -21.38 10.75 -5.92
C VAL A 354 -22.66 10.24 -6.60
N ASP A 355 -23.09 10.88 -7.67
CA ASP A 355 -24.25 10.44 -8.45
C ASP A 355 -23.88 9.31 -9.45
N GLU A 356 -24.89 8.81 -10.16
CA GLU A 356 -24.78 7.72 -11.16
C GLU A 356 -23.84 8.05 -12.33
N ASN A 357 -23.48 9.33 -12.52
CA ASN A 357 -22.57 9.80 -13.57
C ASN A 357 -21.18 10.10 -13.03
N ALA A 358 -20.83 9.58 -11.86
CA ALA A 358 -19.59 9.87 -11.14
C ALA A 358 -19.38 11.36 -10.82
N ARG A 359 -20.47 12.15 -10.69
CA ARG A 359 -20.40 13.55 -10.31
C ARG A 359 -20.41 13.68 -8.79
N LEU A 360 -19.48 14.44 -8.25
CA LEU A 360 -19.50 14.87 -6.86
C LEU A 360 -20.70 15.83 -6.65
N VAL A 361 -21.69 15.38 -5.87
CA VAL A 361 -22.92 16.13 -5.60
C VAL A 361 -23.00 16.66 -4.16
N GLY A 362 -22.14 16.18 -3.27
CA GLY A 362 -22.10 16.60 -1.89
C GLY A 362 -21.17 15.79 -1.01
N TYR A 363 -21.37 15.92 0.28
CA TYR A 363 -20.62 15.20 1.30
C TYR A 363 -21.58 14.56 2.31
N GLU A 364 -21.26 13.37 2.77
CA GLU A 364 -22.05 12.63 3.78
C GLU A 364 -21.91 13.23 5.18
N THR A 365 -20.79 13.95 5.43
CA THR A 365 -20.53 14.67 6.67
C THR A 365 -19.83 16.01 6.38
N ASP A 366 -19.79 16.89 7.36
CA ASP A 366 -19.08 18.16 7.23
C ASP A 366 -17.54 17.97 7.28
N LEU A 367 -16.82 18.89 6.64
CA LEU A 367 -15.35 18.84 6.57
C LEU A 367 -14.67 18.96 7.95
N GLY A 368 -15.35 19.52 8.95
CA GLY A 368 -14.86 19.61 10.33
C GLY A 368 -14.85 18.24 11.01
N THR A 369 -15.91 17.47 10.83
CA THR A 369 -16.00 16.07 11.30
C THR A 369 -14.96 15.20 10.62
N MET A 370 -14.82 15.32 9.28
CA MET A 370 -13.77 14.63 8.53
C MET A 370 -12.38 14.98 9.09
N LYS A 371 -12.07 16.27 9.27
CA LYS A 371 -10.82 16.72 9.87
C LYS A 371 -10.58 16.09 11.24
N LYS A 372 -11.61 16.06 12.09
CA LYS A 372 -11.53 15.47 13.43
C LYS A 372 -11.19 13.98 13.38
N HIS A 373 -11.82 13.19 12.52
CA HIS A 373 -11.52 11.77 12.35
C HIS A 373 -10.05 11.56 12.01
N LEU A 374 -9.56 12.28 10.98
CA LEU A 374 -8.18 12.17 10.52
C LEU A 374 -7.17 12.59 11.60
N THR A 375 -7.39 13.75 12.24
CA THR A 375 -6.46 14.23 13.27
C THR A 375 -6.47 13.35 14.51
N THR A 376 -7.63 12.80 14.90
CA THR A 376 -7.71 11.85 16.02
C THR A 376 -6.90 10.59 15.75
N ALA A 377 -7.03 10.00 14.56
CA ALA A 377 -6.23 8.83 14.18
C ALA A 377 -4.72 9.14 14.20
N LEU A 378 -4.34 10.29 13.64
CA LEU A 378 -2.93 10.72 13.62
C LEU A 378 -2.37 11.00 15.02
N ASP A 379 -3.18 11.55 15.93
CA ASP A 379 -2.81 11.80 17.33
C ASP A 379 -2.61 10.49 18.11
N GLU A 380 -3.31 9.42 17.70
CA GLU A 380 -3.12 8.07 18.23
C GLU A 380 -1.94 7.33 17.58
N GLY A 381 -1.25 7.96 16.63
CA GLY A 381 -0.10 7.40 15.93
C GLY A 381 -0.45 6.56 14.70
N GLU A 382 -1.73 6.55 14.27
CA GLU A 382 -2.13 5.84 13.07
C GLU A 382 -1.86 6.67 11.81
N ASN A 383 -1.25 6.05 10.81
CA ASN A 383 -1.23 6.58 9.45
C ASN A 383 -2.55 6.20 8.76
N VAL A 384 -3.15 7.14 8.03
CA VAL A 384 -4.48 6.96 7.45
C VAL A 384 -4.38 6.85 5.93
N ILE A 385 -4.79 5.72 5.37
CA ILE A 385 -4.92 5.56 3.91
C ILE A 385 -6.25 6.16 3.49
N ILE A 386 -6.24 7.08 2.54
CA ILE A 386 -7.40 7.78 2.02
C ILE A 386 -7.55 7.58 0.52
N GLY A 387 -8.80 7.49 0.07
CA GLY A 387 -9.13 7.62 -1.35
C GLY A 387 -9.18 9.10 -1.73
N TYR A 388 -8.27 9.50 -2.60
CA TYR A 388 -8.13 10.87 -3.10
C TYR A 388 -8.71 10.97 -4.50
N THR A 389 -9.65 11.90 -4.73
CA THR A 389 -10.32 12.10 -6.01
C THR A 389 -9.94 13.42 -6.66
N GLN A 390 -9.88 13.40 -7.97
CA GLN A 390 -9.76 14.59 -8.80
C GLN A 390 -11.01 14.74 -9.66
N THR A 391 -11.54 15.96 -9.74
CA THR A 391 -12.72 16.27 -10.54
C THR A 391 -12.37 17.20 -11.70
N ASP A 392 -13.13 17.11 -12.78
CA ASP A 392 -13.12 18.09 -13.86
C ASP A 392 -13.94 19.36 -13.49
N ASN A 393 -14.06 20.29 -14.43
CA ASN A 393 -14.83 21.53 -14.24
C ASN A 393 -16.34 21.32 -14.04
N ASN A 394 -16.86 20.12 -14.30
CA ASN A 394 -18.26 19.75 -14.10
C ASN A 394 -18.47 18.95 -12.81
N ASN A 395 -17.44 18.88 -11.96
CA ASN A 395 -17.40 18.03 -10.77
C ASN A 395 -17.50 16.53 -11.06
N ILE A 396 -17.18 16.08 -12.26
CA ILE A 396 -17.09 14.65 -12.58
C ILE A 396 -15.76 14.14 -12.09
N ILE A 397 -15.75 13.06 -11.32
CA ILE A 397 -14.54 12.40 -10.87
C ILE A 397 -13.84 11.79 -12.08
N VAL A 398 -12.66 12.28 -12.38
CA VAL A 398 -11.86 11.87 -13.54
C VAL A 398 -10.67 11.00 -13.14
N ASN A 399 -10.31 10.98 -11.87
CA ASN A 399 -9.25 10.15 -11.33
C ASN A 399 -9.48 9.86 -9.85
N GLY A 400 -9.13 8.64 -9.43
CA GLY A 400 -9.10 8.21 -8.04
C GLY A 400 -7.75 7.56 -7.74
N HIS A 401 -7.20 7.88 -6.57
CA HIS A 401 -5.91 7.38 -6.15
C HIS A 401 -5.85 7.24 -4.63
N GLU A 402 -5.07 6.28 -4.14
CA GLU A 402 -4.88 6.08 -2.71
C GLU A 402 -3.55 6.69 -2.28
N ILE A 403 -3.61 7.54 -1.25
CA ILE A 403 -2.45 8.14 -0.59
C ILE A 403 -2.53 7.92 0.92
N THR A 404 -1.41 8.11 1.61
CA THR A 404 -1.35 7.91 3.06
C THR A 404 -1.08 9.23 3.77
N ILE A 405 -1.96 9.65 4.69
CA ILE A 405 -1.70 10.75 5.61
C ILE A 405 -0.86 10.22 6.77
N VAL A 406 0.27 10.87 7.05
CA VAL A 406 1.24 10.42 8.04
C VAL A 406 1.42 11.39 9.22
N GLY A 407 0.78 12.54 9.15
CA GLY A 407 0.84 13.56 10.18
C GLY A 407 0.20 14.86 9.72
N TYR A 408 0.24 15.85 10.58
CA TYR A 408 -0.25 17.19 10.27
C TYR A 408 0.47 18.27 11.08
N LYS A 409 0.33 19.49 10.63
CA LYS A 409 0.76 20.72 11.30
C LYS A 409 -0.43 21.63 11.48
N THR A 410 -0.46 22.41 12.55
CA THR A 410 -1.52 23.40 12.79
C THR A 410 -0.89 24.78 12.87
N ASP A 411 -1.45 25.76 12.17
CA ASP A 411 -1.05 27.14 12.25
C ASP A 411 -1.68 27.87 13.47
N ASP A 412 -1.29 29.12 13.69
CA ASP A 412 -1.80 29.95 14.80
C ASP A 412 -3.30 30.22 14.74
N LYS A 413 -3.95 29.96 13.61
CA LYS A 413 -5.40 30.12 13.40
C LYS A 413 -6.16 28.80 13.50
N GLY A 414 -5.48 27.69 13.81
CA GLY A 414 -6.05 26.36 13.88
C GLY A 414 -6.27 25.69 12.52
N LYS A 415 -5.72 26.25 11.43
CA LYS A 415 -5.75 25.57 10.13
C LYS A 415 -4.73 24.46 10.06
N VAL A 416 -5.15 23.33 9.47
CA VAL A 416 -4.35 22.13 9.36
C VAL A 416 -3.68 22.04 7.97
N THR A 417 -2.43 21.62 7.98
CA THR A 417 -1.70 21.15 6.79
C THR A 417 -1.34 19.69 7.01
N PHE A 418 -1.88 18.81 6.19
CA PHE A 418 -1.62 17.37 6.24
C PHE A 418 -0.30 17.05 5.56
N ILE A 419 0.42 16.08 6.12
CA ILE A 419 1.66 15.52 5.59
C ILE A 419 1.32 14.16 5.03
N CYS A 420 1.54 13.97 3.73
CA CYS A 420 1.11 12.77 3.00
C CYS A 420 2.28 12.07 2.33
N ASN A 421 2.11 10.77 2.09
CA ASN A 421 2.88 10.00 1.13
C ASN A 421 2.01 9.66 -0.08
N ASP A 422 2.55 9.89 -1.26
CA ASP A 422 1.95 9.48 -2.53
C ASP A 422 2.91 8.51 -3.23
N THR A 423 2.47 7.26 -3.36
CA THR A 423 3.29 6.20 -3.97
C THR A 423 3.36 6.29 -5.49
N ASP A 424 2.63 7.22 -6.10
CA ASP A 424 2.65 7.52 -7.54
C ASP A 424 3.50 8.77 -7.86
N ASP A 425 4.04 9.46 -6.86
CA ASP A 425 4.95 10.60 -7.07
C ASP A 425 6.32 10.09 -7.56
N ASN A 426 6.84 10.74 -8.59
CA ASN A 426 8.17 10.45 -9.11
C ASN A 426 9.32 10.89 -8.18
N ILE A 427 9.00 11.57 -7.07
CA ILE A 427 10.00 12.04 -6.13
C ILE A 427 9.71 11.44 -4.75
N PRO A 428 10.62 10.66 -4.18
CA PRO A 428 10.43 10.03 -2.87
C PRO A 428 10.49 11.09 -1.75
N ARG A 429 9.36 11.65 -1.37
CA ARG A 429 9.25 12.69 -0.34
C ARG A 429 7.87 12.74 0.28
N ALA A 430 7.79 13.37 1.46
CA ALA A 430 6.51 13.81 2.00
C ALA A 430 5.96 15.00 1.19
N ILE A 431 4.65 14.99 0.96
CA ILE A 431 3.91 16.06 0.30
C ILE A 431 3.02 16.74 1.34
N GLU A 432 2.94 18.06 1.30
CA GLU A 432 2.11 18.83 2.23
C GLU A 432 0.88 19.38 1.50
N TYR A 433 -0.31 19.08 2.04
CA TYR A 433 -1.57 19.58 1.53
C TYR A 433 -2.32 20.36 2.62
N SER A 434 -2.78 21.58 2.29
CA SER A 434 -3.66 22.32 3.19
C SER A 434 -5.01 21.62 3.36
N GLU A 435 -5.67 21.81 4.50
CA GLU A 435 -7.01 21.27 4.74
C GLU A 435 -8.02 21.72 3.68
N ASP A 436 -7.94 23.00 3.26
CA ASP A 436 -8.81 23.57 2.22
C ASP A 436 -8.64 22.87 0.86
N TYR A 437 -7.47 22.31 0.58
CA TYR A 437 -7.19 21.58 -0.65
C TYR A 437 -7.55 20.09 -0.55
N LEU A 438 -7.15 19.45 0.56
CA LEU A 438 -7.22 17.98 0.68
C LEU A 438 -8.62 17.50 1.08
N LEU A 439 -9.22 18.09 2.14
CA LEU A 439 -10.47 17.57 2.68
C LEU A 439 -11.59 17.45 1.63
N PRO A 440 -11.81 18.43 0.73
CA PRO A 440 -12.83 18.29 -0.30
C PRO A 440 -12.60 17.17 -1.29
N LYS A 441 -11.38 16.64 -1.38
CA LYS A 441 -10.98 15.59 -2.32
C LYS A 441 -10.97 14.19 -1.72
N ILE A 442 -11.19 14.06 -0.42
CA ILE A 442 -11.23 12.76 0.23
C ILE A 442 -12.58 12.11 -0.02
N HIS A 443 -12.57 11.03 -0.78
CA HIS A 443 -13.76 10.21 -1.00
C HIS A 443 -14.04 9.34 0.21
N HIS A 444 -13.02 8.64 0.71
CA HIS A 444 -13.12 7.78 1.88
C HIS A 444 -11.80 7.74 2.65
N ALA A 445 -11.85 7.28 3.90
CA ALA A 445 -10.69 7.03 4.73
C ALA A 445 -10.79 5.68 5.45
N ALA A 446 -9.67 4.98 5.57
CA ALA A 446 -9.54 3.77 6.38
C ALA A 446 -9.11 4.15 7.79
N LEU A 447 -9.97 3.94 8.76
CA LEU A 447 -9.82 4.40 10.14
C LEU A 447 -10.05 3.27 11.15
N PRO A 448 -9.37 3.30 12.31
CA PRO A 448 -9.70 2.38 13.40
C PRO A 448 -11.17 2.47 13.81
N LYS A 449 -11.81 1.31 14.01
CA LYS A 449 -13.23 1.20 14.33
C LYS A 449 -13.67 2.16 15.44
N HIS A 450 -12.91 2.25 16.52
CA HIS A 450 -13.29 3.07 17.70
C HIS A 450 -13.36 4.58 17.43
N ILE A 451 -12.74 5.06 16.35
CA ILE A 451 -12.79 6.49 15.95
C ILE A 451 -14.11 6.80 15.22
N VAL A 452 -14.66 5.82 14.51
CA VAL A 452 -15.80 6.01 13.61
C VAL A 452 -17.04 5.23 14.03
N GLU A 453 -16.96 4.46 15.10
CA GLU A 453 -18.09 3.71 15.63
C GLU A 453 -19.24 4.65 16.06
N GLY A 454 -20.41 4.43 15.50
CA GLY A 454 -21.59 5.27 15.71
C GLY A 454 -21.80 6.35 14.65
N ASP A 455 -20.87 6.53 13.71
CA ASP A 455 -21.08 7.37 12.54
C ASP A 455 -22.02 6.70 11.53
N LEU A 456 -23.08 7.42 11.12
CA LEU A 456 -24.08 6.92 10.18
C LEU A 456 -23.50 6.70 8.76
N ASN A 457 -22.33 7.27 8.47
CA ASN A 457 -21.68 7.24 7.16
C ASN A 457 -20.55 6.22 7.08
N ILE A 458 -20.40 5.37 8.07
CA ILE A 458 -19.54 4.20 7.94
C ILE A 458 -20.10 3.38 6.76
N VAL A 459 -19.29 3.13 5.77
CA VAL A 459 -19.63 2.11 4.77
C VAL A 459 -19.96 0.86 5.57
N PRO A 460 -21.24 0.45 5.59
CA PRO A 460 -21.60 -0.67 6.40
C PRO A 460 -20.85 -1.84 5.85
N ASN A 461 -19.74 -2.03 6.46
CA ASN A 461 -19.07 -3.27 6.59
C ASN A 461 -18.85 -4.06 5.31
N TRP A 462 -17.64 -4.48 5.15
CA TRP A 462 -17.25 -5.64 4.37
C TRP A 462 -18.29 -6.76 4.35
N THR A 463 -19.07 -7.00 5.42
CA THR A 463 -20.20 -7.92 5.45
C THR A 463 -21.19 -7.64 4.34
N GLU A 464 -21.56 -6.40 4.08
CA GLU A 464 -22.49 -6.07 2.99
C GLU A 464 -21.83 -6.26 1.61
N GLY A 465 -20.59 -5.82 1.45
CA GLY A 465 -19.83 -6.06 0.22
C GLY A 465 -19.72 -7.55 -0.09
N ILE A 466 -19.52 -8.37 0.92
CA ILE A 466 -19.44 -9.82 0.78
C ILE A 466 -20.81 -10.47 0.63
N ASP A 467 -21.85 -9.96 1.23
CA ASP A 467 -23.22 -10.43 0.99
C ASP A 467 -23.66 -10.13 -0.44
N MET A 468 -23.27 -8.99 -1.00
CA MET A 468 -23.40 -8.72 -2.43
C MET A 468 -22.63 -9.75 -3.30
N TYR A 469 -21.39 -10.03 -2.94
CA TYR A 469 -20.59 -11.05 -3.64
C TYR A 469 -21.26 -12.43 -3.60
N LYS A 470 -21.83 -12.83 -2.46
CA LYS A 470 -22.61 -14.07 -2.36
C LYS A 470 -23.84 -14.06 -3.26
N GLN A 471 -24.56 -12.95 -3.29
CA GLN A 471 -25.75 -12.79 -4.15
C GLN A 471 -25.37 -12.88 -5.62
N MET A 472 -24.26 -12.26 -6.02
CA MET A 472 -23.77 -12.33 -7.40
C MET A 472 -23.30 -13.75 -7.77
N LYS A 473 -22.62 -14.47 -6.85
CA LYS A 473 -22.22 -15.87 -7.08
C LYS A 473 -23.39 -16.84 -7.08
N GLY A 474 -24.43 -16.57 -6.30
CA GLY A 474 -25.65 -17.38 -6.28
C GLY A 474 -26.61 -17.11 -7.44
N ALA A 475 -26.41 -16.02 -8.17
CA ALA A 475 -27.18 -15.65 -9.36
C ALA A 475 -26.52 -16.12 -10.67
N ALA A 476 -25.30 -16.70 -10.60
CA ALA A 476 -24.56 -17.28 -11.71
C ALA A 476 -24.61 -18.82 -11.65
#